data_286a2de78c8eacbb1cc6b92b8abfa276
#
_entry.id   286a2de78c8eacbb1cc6b92b8abfa276
#
_cell.length_a   1.000
_cell.length_b   1.000
_cell.length_c   1.000
_cell.angle_alpha   90.00
_cell.angle_beta   90.00
_cell.angle_gamma   90.00
#
_symmetry.space_group_name_H-M   'P 1'
#
loop_
_entity.id
_entity.type
_entity.pdbx_description
1 polymer ?
#
loop_
_entity_poly.entity_id
_entity_poly.type
_entity_poly.pdbx_seq_one_letter_code
_entity_poly.pdbx_strand_id
1 'polypeptide(L)'
;MNENILLCGNPNVGKSSLFNILTHSHEHTGNWTGKTVELASKKIKKTHYTLVDLPGIYSLSDLSDEEKITKNTLLFDDYEKIIYVCDASSIEKNLNLLLQILQINRNVILCINMIDEVEEKGINIDYK
;
A
#
# COMPACT_ATOMS: atom_id res chain seq x y z
N MET A 1 9.34 -20.44 3.43
CA MET A 1 9.23 -19.60 2.23
C MET A 1 8.04 -18.66 2.37
N ASN A 2 8.25 -17.43 2.10
CA ASN A 2 7.24 -16.42 2.36
C ASN A 2 6.39 -16.15 1.12
N GLU A 3 5.08 -16.21 1.29
CA GLU A 3 4.15 -16.03 0.17
C GLU A 3 3.31 -14.77 0.32
N ASN A 4 3.67 -13.90 1.25
CA ASN A 4 2.92 -12.67 1.50
C ASN A 4 3.52 -11.50 0.75
N ILE A 5 2.65 -10.66 0.20
CA ILE A 5 3.01 -9.38 -0.40
C ILE A 5 2.22 -8.31 0.33
N LEU A 6 2.90 -7.29 0.80
CA LEU A 6 2.26 -6.21 1.54
C LEU A 6 1.84 -5.09 0.59
N LEU A 7 0.63 -4.59 0.77
CA LEU A 7 0.11 -3.46 -0.01
C LEU A 7 0.09 -2.23 0.89
N CYS A 8 0.86 -1.22 0.53
CA CYS A 8 1.07 -0.02 1.33
C CYS A 8 0.74 1.24 0.54
N GLY A 9 0.46 2.31 1.24
CA GLY A 9 0.23 3.62 0.63
C GLY A 9 -0.50 4.56 1.56
N ASN A 10 -0.59 5.81 1.14
CA ASN A 10 -1.38 6.81 1.84
C ASN A 10 -2.87 6.50 1.71
N PRO A 11 -3.72 7.05 2.60
CA PRO A 11 -5.16 6.90 2.44
C PRO A 11 -5.64 7.50 1.11
N ASN A 12 -6.66 6.87 0.51
CA ASN A 12 -7.35 7.38 -0.68
C ASN A 12 -6.49 7.47 -1.94
N VAL A 13 -5.53 6.58 -2.10
CA VAL A 13 -4.69 6.53 -3.31
C VAL A 13 -5.12 5.45 -4.29
N GLY A 14 -6.26 4.82 -4.06
CA GLY A 14 -6.73 3.72 -4.91
C GLY A 14 -6.23 2.36 -4.49
N LYS A 15 -5.72 2.25 -3.27
CA LYS A 15 -5.17 1.00 -2.74
C LYS A 15 -6.25 -0.09 -2.68
N SER A 16 -7.46 0.25 -2.24
CA SER A 16 -8.59 -0.67 -2.19
C SER A 16 -8.97 -1.21 -3.56
N SER A 17 -8.98 -0.33 -4.54
CA SER A 17 -9.31 -0.73 -5.92
C SER A 17 -8.29 -1.71 -6.45
N LEU A 18 -7.01 -1.47 -6.20
CA LEU A 18 -5.95 -2.37 -6.62
C LEU A 18 -6.06 -3.71 -5.90
N PHE A 19 -6.32 -3.68 -4.60
CA PHE A 19 -6.52 -4.91 -3.83
C PHE A 19 -7.64 -5.76 -4.43
N ASN A 20 -8.78 -5.14 -4.72
CA ASN A 20 -9.92 -5.84 -5.27
C ASN A 20 -9.66 -6.39 -6.67
N ILE A 21 -8.93 -5.64 -7.49
CA ILE A 21 -8.58 -6.09 -8.84
C ILE A 21 -7.65 -7.31 -8.77
N LEU A 22 -6.62 -7.25 -7.95
CA LEU A 22 -5.63 -8.32 -7.87
C LEU A 22 -6.18 -9.60 -7.24
N THR A 23 -7.09 -9.46 -6.30
CA THR A 23 -7.66 -10.60 -5.58
C THR A 23 -9.03 -11.02 -6.09
N HIS A 24 -9.59 -10.28 -7.04
CA HIS A 24 -10.95 -10.49 -7.55
C HIS A 24 -11.98 -10.53 -6.42
N SER A 25 -11.89 -9.56 -5.52
CA SER A 25 -12.77 -9.45 -4.37
C SER A 25 -13.50 -8.11 -4.36
N HIS A 26 -14.39 -7.92 -3.40
CA HIS A 26 -15.14 -6.68 -3.20
C HIS A 26 -14.99 -6.22 -1.76
N GLU A 27 -13.77 -6.28 -1.24
CA GLU A 27 -13.51 -5.89 0.13
C GLU A 27 -13.71 -4.39 0.32
N HIS A 28 -14.26 -4.03 1.46
CA HIS A 28 -14.28 -2.66 1.90
C HIS A 28 -13.02 -2.42 2.70
N THR A 29 -12.27 -1.40 2.30
CA THR A 29 -11.05 -1.05 2.99
C THR A 29 -11.16 0.37 3.48
N GLY A 30 -10.27 0.76 4.37
CA GLY A 30 -10.19 2.12 4.86
C GLY A 30 -10.82 2.37 6.20
N ASN A 31 -11.61 1.45 6.72
CA ASN A 31 -12.18 1.61 8.05
C ASN A 31 -11.44 0.76 9.07
N TRP A 32 -10.21 1.13 9.28
CA TRP A 32 -9.37 0.51 10.31
C TRP A 32 -9.72 1.18 11.64
N THR A 33 -10.88 0.81 12.18
CA THR A 33 -11.34 1.37 13.43
C THR A 33 -11.42 0.28 14.47
N GLY A 34 -11.22 0.64 15.69
CA GLY A 34 -11.40 -0.26 16.79
C GLY A 34 -10.09 -0.76 17.38
N LYS A 35 -10.25 -1.55 18.41
CA LYS A 35 -9.13 -2.01 19.23
C LYS A 35 -8.39 -3.18 18.62
N THR A 36 -9.07 -3.95 17.81
CA THR A 36 -8.48 -5.11 17.14
C THR A 36 -8.56 -4.88 15.64
N VAL A 37 -7.43 -4.75 15.00
CA VAL A 37 -7.36 -4.54 13.56
C VAL A 37 -7.02 -5.86 12.91
N GLU A 38 -7.96 -6.38 12.14
CA GLU A 38 -7.69 -7.50 11.28
C GLU A 38 -7.30 -6.98 9.91
N LEU A 39 -6.12 -7.33 9.48
CA LEU A 39 -5.68 -6.92 8.16
C LEU A 39 -6.39 -7.74 7.10
N ALA A 40 -6.92 -7.09 6.08
CA ALA A 40 -7.51 -7.77 4.96
C ALA A 40 -6.41 -8.51 4.20
N SER A 41 -6.60 -9.80 3.99
CA SER A 41 -5.64 -10.58 3.22
C SER A 41 -6.40 -11.55 2.34
N LYS A 42 -5.99 -11.64 1.07
CA LYS A 42 -6.57 -12.57 0.11
C LYS A 42 -5.53 -12.97 -0.90
N LYS A 43 -5.75 -14.15 -1.47
CA LYS A 43 -4.85 -14.65 -2.50
C LYS A 43 -4.94 -13.82 -3.77
N ILE A 44 -3.80 -13.51 -4.36
CA ILE A 44 -3.76 -12.90 -5.68
C ILE A 44 -4.11 -13.99 -6.68
N LYS A 45 -5.10 -13.71 -7.54
CA LYS A 45 -5.64 -14.71 -8.45
C LYS A 45 -4.56 -15.27 -9.38
N LYS A 46 -4.58 -16.57 -9.56
CA LYS A 46 -3.64 -17.32 -10.41
C LYS A 46 -2.20 -17.34 -9.90
N THR A 47 -1.99 -16.99 -8.64
CA THR A 47 -0.67 -17.05 -8.01
C THR A 47 -0.77 -17.77 -6.69
N HIS A 48 0.39 -18.04 -6.11
CA HIS A 48 0.46 -18.59 -4.75
C HIS A 48 0.65 -17.49 -3.70
N TYR A 49 0.69 -16.23 -4.12
CA TYR A 49 0.89 -15.10 -3.21
C TYR A 49 -0.39 -14.66 -2.55
N THR A 50 -0.27 -14.24 -1.29
CA THR A 50 -1.35 -13.60 -0.54
C THR A 50 -1.05 -12.12 -0.43
N LEU A 51 -2.01 -11.29 -0.84
CA LEU A 51 -1.88 -9.85 -0.73
C LEU A 51 -2.47 -9.41 0.60
N VAL A 52 -1.67 -8.71 1.40
CA VAL A 52 -2.07 -8.19 2.70
C VAL A 52 -2.23 -6.68 2.59
N ASP A 53 -3.44 -6.19 2.80
CA ASP A 53 -3.74 -4.77 2.74
C ASP A 53 -3.44 -4.12 4.08
N LEU A 54 -2.41 -3.28 4.13
CA LEU A 54 -2.07 -2.54 5.34
C LEU A 54 -2.88 -1.25 5.40
N PRO A 55 -3.13 -0.72 6.61
CA PRO A 55 -3.87 0.54 6.75
C PRO A 55 -3.20 1.67 5.99
N GLY A 56 -4.01 2.57 5.41
CA GLY A 56 -3.49 3.77 4.78
C GLY A 56 -2.93 4.72 5.82
N ILE A 57 -1.67 5.12 5.64
CA ILE A 57 -0.98 6.00 6.58
C ILE A 57 -0.13 7.01 5.81
N TYR A 58 0.31 8.06 6.49
CA TYR A 58 1.17 9.07 5.89
C TYR A 58 2.63 8.95 6.31
N SER A 59 2.89 8.28 7.41
CA SER A 59 4.26 8.11 7.91
C SER A 59 4.31 6.93 8.87
N LEU A 60 5.52 6.50 9.22
CA LEU A 60 5.76 5.43 10.18
C LEU A 60 6.14 6.01 11.54
N SER A 61 5.32 6.89 12.09
CA SER A 61 5.67 7.69 13.26
C SER A 61 5.17 7.15 14.60
N ASP A 62 4.49 6.03 14.65
CA ASP A 62 3.93 5.45 15.88
C ASP A 62 2.89 6.33 16.59
N LEU A 63 2.31 7.30 15.89
CA LEU A 63 1.32 8.19 16.50
C LEU A 63 -0.09 7.61 16.53
N SER A 64 -0.37 6.65 15.68
CA SER A 64 -1.67 5.99 15.63
C SER A 64 -1.50 4.48 15.66
N ASP A 65 -2.61 3.78 15.94
CA ASP A 65 -2.60 2.32 15.91
C ASP A 65 -2.30 1.79 14.53
N GLU A 66 -2.83 2.46 13.49
CA GLU A 66 -2.59 2.09 12.10
C GLU A 66 -1.12 2.20 11.73
N GLU A 67 -0.45 3.26 12.19
CA GLU A 67 0.97 3.44 11.94
C GLU A 67 1.80 2.39 12.65
N LYS A 68 1.44 2.08 13.90
CA LYS A 68 2.13 1.04 14.66
C LYS A 68 2.00 -0.32 14.02
N ILE A 69 0.80 -0.68 13.58
CA ILE A 69 0.53 -1.96 12.94
C ILE A 69 1.35 -2.09 11.66
N THR A 70 1.35 -1.05 10.83
CA THR A 70 2.09 -1.06 9.58
C THR A 70 3.59 -1.17 9.83
N LYS A 71 4.10 -0.38 10.76
CA LYS A 71 5.53 -0.40 11.08
C LYS A 71 5.97 -1.76 11.62
N ASN A 72 5.19 -2.34 12.53
CA ASN A 72 5.51 -3.65 13.10
C ASN A 72 5.46 -4.75 12.04
N THR A 73 4.49 -4.69 11.14
CA THR A 73 4.40 -5.65 10.04
C THR A 73 5.62 -5.55 9.12
N LEU A 74 6.02 -4.34 8.77
CA LEU A 74 7.19 -4.13 7.91
C LEU A 74 8.49 -4.60 8.55
N LEU A 75 8.62 -4.41 9.86
CA LEU A 75 9.87 -4.74 10.57
C LEU A 75 9.97 -6.21 10.97
N PHE A 76 8.86 -6.81 11.36
CA PHE A 76 8.91 -8.11 12.06
C PHE A 76 8.20 -9.25 11.35
N ASP A 77 7.25 -8.98 10.46
CA ASP A 77 6.55 -10.05 9.76
C ASP A 77 7.34 -10.51 8.55
N ASP A 78 7.06 -11.74 8.12
CA ASP A 78 7.64 -12.29 6.92
C ASP A 78 6.81 -11.93 5.71
N TYR A 79 7.45 -11.37 4.69
CA TYR A 79 6.81 -11.07 3.41
C TYR A 79 7.88 -11.04 2.33
N GLU A 80 7.48 -11.25 1.09
CA GLU A 80 8.43 -11.27 0.00
C GLU A 80 8.65 -9.90 -0.64
N LYS A 81 7.56 -9.17 -0.87
CA LYS A 81 7.62 -7.88 -1.54
C LYS A 81 6.62 -6.91 -0.94
N ILE A 82 6.84 -5.64 -1.24
CA ILE A 82 5.94 -4.55 -0.89
C ILE A 82 5.45 -3.92 -2.18
N ILE A 83 4.14 -3.75 -2.33
CA ILE A 83 3.57 -2.93 -3.39
C ILE A 83 3.18 -1.60 -2.75
N TYR A 84 3.79 -0.52 -3.22
CA TYR A 84 3.50 0.82 -2.74
C TYR A 84 2.65 1.55 -3.77
N VAL A 85 1.43 1.94 -3.37
CA VAL A 85 0.51 2.65 -4.24
C VAL A 85 0.67 4.14 -4.04
N CYS A 86 0.99 4.84 -5.11
CA CYS A 86 1.23 6.27 -5.12
C CYS A 86 0.17 6.95 -5.97
N ASP A 87 -0.34 8.08 -5.48
CA ASP A 87 -1.26 8.91 -6.24
C ASP A 87 -0.46 9.87 -7.11
N ALA A 88 -0.62 9.75 -8.43
CA ALA A 88 0.10 10.58 -9.39
C ALA A 88 -0.15 12.07 -9.21
N SER A 89 -1.33 12.45 -8.72
CA SER A 89 -1.66 13.87 -8.51
C SER A 89 -1.05 14.43 -7.22
N SER A 90 -0.46 13.61 -6.38
CA SER A 90 0.08 14.01 -5.08
C SER A 90 1.39 13.27 -4.77
N ILE A 91 2.26 13.15 -5.75
CA ILE A 91 3.51 12.38 -5.60
C ILE A 91 4.34 12.88 -4.43
N GLU A 92 4.48 14.19 -4.26
CA GLU A 92 5.29 14.73 -3.18
C GLU A 92 4.81 14.30 -1.79
N LYS A 93 3.49 14.25 -1.59
CA LYS A 93 2.92 13.79 -0.32
C LYS A 93 3.18 12.31 -0.08
N ASN A 94 3.28 11.54 -1.14
CA ASN A 94 3.47 10.10 -1.05
C ASN A 94 4.93 9.72 -0.81
N LEU A 95 5.88 10.57 -1.21
CA LEU A 95 7.29 10.26 -1.13
C LEU A 95 7.79 10.07 0.30
N ASN A 96 7.23 10.79 1.26
CA ASN A 96 7.67 10.69 2.64
C ASN A 96 7.55 9.25 3.18
N LEU A 97 6.39 8.65 3.03
CA LEU A 97 6.18 7.28 3.48
C LEU A 97 7.01 6.30 2.67
N LEU A 98 7.09 6.48 1.36
CA LEU A 98 7.89 5.61 0.50
C LEU A 98 9.35 5.58 0.93
N LEU A 99 9.93 6.74 1.22
CA LEU A 99 11.31 6.82 1.67
C LEU A 99 11.51 6.09 3.00
N GLN A 100 10.56 6.21 3.92
CA GLN A 100 10.63 5.50 5.19
C GLN A 100 10.56 3.98 4.99
N ILE A 101 9.69 3.52 4.10
CA ILE A 101 9.56 2.10 3.79
C ILE A 101 10.84 1.56 3.15
N LEU A 102 11.43 2.32 2.23
CA LEU A 102 12.66 1.91 1.56
C LEU A 102 13.85 1.76 2.51
N GLN A 103 13.84 2.47 3.63
CA GLN A 103 14.86 2.29 4.65
C GLN A 103 14.73 0.95 5.38
N ILE A 104 13.54 0.39 5.40
CA ILE A 104 13.29 -0.90 6.03
C ILE A 104 13.53 -2.04 5.04
N ASN A 105 13.01 -1.91 3.82
CA ASN A 105 13.11 -2.96 2.81
C ASN A 105 13.04 -2.33 1.43
N ARG A 106 14.01 -2.67 0.58
CA ARG A 106 14.08 -2.12 -0.77
C ARG A 106 13.32 -2.93 -1.81
N ASN A 107 12.76 -4.05 -1.43
CA ASN A 107 12.02 -4.89 -2.37
C ASN A 107 10.61 -4.35 -2.56
N VAL A 108 10.50 -3.19 -3.20
CA VAL A 108 9.26 -2.43 -3.36
C VAL A 108 8.93 -2.30 -4.84
N ILE A 109 7.68 -2.61 -5.17
CA ILE A 109 7.12 -2.32 -6.50
C ILE A 109 6.29 -1.05 -6.36
N LEU A 110 6.65 -0.04 -7.14
CA LEU A 110 5.92 1.23 -7.13
C LEU A 110 4.78 1.17 -8.13
N CYS A 111 3.56 1.39 -7.65
CA CYS A 111 2.37 1.46 -8.49
C CYS A 111 1.83 2.88 -8.47
N ILE A 112 1.84 3.55 -9.63
CA ILE A 112 1.34 4.91 -9.74
C ILE A 112 -0.09 4.88 -10.26
N ASN A 113 -0.99 5.45 -9.49
CA ASN A 113 -2.41 5.46 -9.79
C ASN A 113 -2.88 6.88 -10.12
N MET A 114 -4.10 6.99 -10.65
CA MET A 114 -4.73 8.28 -10.99
C MET A 114 -3.99 9.08 -12.06
N ILE A 115 -3.32 8.38 -12.97
CA ILE A 115 -2.57 9.00 -14.06
C ILE A 115 -3.50 9.78 -14.99
N ASP A 116 -4.68 9.27 -15.30
CA ASP A 116 -5.64 9.95 -16.17
C ASP A 116 -6.01 11.30 -15.63
N GLU A 117 -6.21 11.41 -14.32
CA GLU A 117 -6.52 12.70 -13.68
C GLU A 117 -5.36 13.67 -13.83
N VAL A 118 -4.13 13.21 -13.69
CA VAL A 118 -2.94 14.02 -13.84
C VAL A 118 -2.79 14.52 -15.28
N GLU A 119 -3.03 13.66 -16.25
CA GLU A 119 -2.95 14.02 -17.66
C GLU A 119 -4.01 15.07 -18.03
N GLU A 120 -5.21 14.96 -17.48
CA GLU A 120 -6.26 15.96 -17.68
C GLU A 120 -5.84 17.33 -17.16
N LYS A 121 -5.02 17.38 -16.12
CA LYS A 121 -4.50 18.60 -15.55
C LYS A 121 -3.24 19.13 -16.27
N GLY A 122 -2.80 18.44 -17.31
CA GLY A 122 -1.65 18.84 -18.09
C GLY A 122 -0.30 18.54 -17.44
N ILE A 123 -0.27 17.63 -16.49
CA ILE A 123 0.96 17.23 -15.84
C ILE A 123 1.50 15.97 -16.52
N ASN A 124 2.79 15.99 -16.81
CA ASN A 124 3.46 14.83 -17.42
C ASN A 124 4.28 14.08 -16.37
N ILE A 125 4.22 12.77 -16.41
CA ILE A 125 4.94 11.91 -15.49
C ILE A 125 5.89 11.02 -16.27
N ASP A 126 7.13 10.96 -15.80
CA ASP A 126 8.13 10.04 -16.35
C ASP A 126 8.06 8.73 -15.57
N TYR A 127 7.72 7.66 -16.28
CA TYR A 127 7.55 6.33 -15.67
C TYR A 127 8.84 5.53 -15.57
N LYS A 128 9.92 6.08 -16.01
CA LYS A 128 11.20 5.36 -15.98
C LYS A 128 11.90 5.43 -14.64
#